data_beed58ea0955a8daa7e9cf9d01c9318e
#
_entry.id   beed58ea0955a8daa7e9cf9d01c9318e
#
_cell.length_a   1.000
_cell.length_b   1.000
_cell.length_c   1.000
_cell.angle_alpha   90.00
_cell.angle_beta   90.00
_cell.angle_gamma   90.00
#
_symmetry.space_group_name_H-M   'P 1'
#
loop_
_entity.id
_entity.type
_entity.pdbx_description
1 polymer ?
#
loop_
_entity_poly.entity_id
_entity_poly.type
_entity_poly.pdbx_seq_one_letter_code
_entity_poly.pdbx_strand_id
1 'polypeptide(L)'
;MPVHAWTRVTAGTFHDFHNAWITELRNALNGGVLPAGYYALGEQRSGDVSPDVLTLPAETAPPPQTSEAASDDTGMIAVAEQPPRVTLALEATTDAAFYIARRRTLVIYHATGDRIVALVEILSPGNKHSRHTVDDFLDKVIAALHQGYHVLVIDLFPPGRCDPSGMHGAIWEYLTNEPWHALPSHPLTLASYGARAPITAYVEPIGVGDILPDMPLFLTPDHYIYVPLEATYMAAWRGVPQRWRREIE
;
A
#
# COMPACT_ATOMS: atom_id res chain seq x y z
N MET A 1 -12.96 -8.41 -14.34
CA MET A 1 -12.16 -8.00 -15.53
C MET A 1 -10.74 -7.76 -15.07
N PRO A 2 -9.77 -8.00 -15.91
CA PRO A 2 -8.35 -8.04 -15.52
C PRO A 2 -7.71 -6.65 -15.35
N VAL A 3 -6.49 -6.64 -14.78
CA VAL A 3 -5.61 -5.46 -14.74
C VAL A 3 -5.39 -4.94 -16.16
N HIS A 4 -5.61 -3.63 -16.36
CA HIS A 4 -5.57 -3.01 -17.68
C HIS A 4 -4.16 -2.47 -18.02
N ALA A 5 -3.90 -2.30 -19.33
CA ALA A 5 -2.62 -1.82 -19.83
C ALA A 5 -2.49 -0.28 -19.70
N TRP A 6 -2.33 0.23 -18.48
CA TRP A 6 -2.27 1.66 -18.18
C TRP A 6 -1.15 2.43 -18.90
N THR A 7 -0.15 1.73 -19.42
CA THR A 7 0.91 2.32 -20.24
C THR A 7 0.43 2.83 -21.60
N ARG A 8 -0.79 2.45 -22.05
CA ARG A 8 -1.37 2.84 -23.32
C ARG A 8 -2.15 4.16 -23.29
N VAL A 9 -2.35 4.74 -22.11
CA VAL A 9 -3.07 6.02 -21.95
C VAL A 9 -2.17 7.09 -21.36
N THR A 10 -2.63 8.33 -21.42
CA THR A 10 -1.90 9.47 -20.87
C THR A 10 -1.86 9.40 -19.33
N ALA A 11 -0.83 10.00 -18.73
CA ALA A 11 -0.71 10.12 -17.28
C ALA A 11 -1.94 10.79 -16.63
N GLY A 12 -2.57 11.75 -17.33
CA GLY A 12 -3.79 12.42 -16.86
C GLY A 12 -4.99 11.48 -16.75
N THR A 13 -5.15 10.54 -17.72
CA THR A 13 -6.21 9.52 -17.67
C THR A 13 -6.03 8.58 -16.49
N PHE A 14 -4.79 8.12 -16.27
CA PHE A 14 -4.49 7.30 -15.08
C PHE A 14 -4.68 8.09 -13.78
N HIS A 15 -4.31 9.38 -13.76
CA HIS A 15 -4.47 10.21 -12.56
C HIS A 15 -5.94 10.36 -12.15
N ASP A 16 -6.86 10.52 -13.11
CA ASP A 16 -8.31 10.55 -12.84
C ASP A 16 -8.77 9.22 -12.23
N PHE A 17 -8.42 8.10 -12.87
CA PHE A 17 -8.70 6.75 -12.33
C PHE A 17 -8.09 6.53 -10.95
N HIS A 18 -6.84 6.93 -10.74
CA HIS A 18 -6.13 6.82 -9.46
C HIS A 18 -6.89 7.52 -8.31
N ASN A 19 -7.41 8.73 -8.57
CA ASN A 19 -8.20 9.47 -7.59
C ASN A 19 -9.53 8.76 -7.27
N ALA A 20 -10.18 8.22 -8.30
CA ALA A 20 -11.40 7.43 -8.12
C ALA A 20 -11.10 6.16 -7.31
N TRP A 21 -10.01 5.46 -7.60
CA TRP A 21 -9.67 4.23 -6.89
C TRP A 21 -9.30 4.45 -5.43
N ILE A 22 -8.55 5.51 -5.10
CA ILE A 22 -8.32 5.90 -3.70
C ILE A 22 -9.64 6.13 -2.97
N THR A 23 -10.63 6.75 -3.64
CA THR A 23 -11.94 6.99 -3.06
C THR A 23 -12.70 5.69 -2.80
N GLU A 24 -12.69 4.75 -3.74
CA GLU A 24 -13.34 3.44 -3.60
C GLU A 24 -12.66 2.58 -2.53
N LEU A 25 -11.33 2.58 -2.47
CA LEU A 25 -10.57 1.92 -1.39
C LEU A 25 -10.95 2.48 -0.03
N ARG A 26 -10.93 3.81 0.13
CA ARG A 26 -11.34 4.47 1.38
C ARG A 26 -12.76 4.07 1.78
N ASN A 27 -13.69 4.08 0.82
CA ASN A 27 -15.09 3.73 1.07
C ASN A 27 -15.23 2.27 1.51
N ALA A 28 -14.55 1.33 0.84
CA ALA A 28 -14.56 -0.07 1.21
C ALA A 28 -13.94 -0.31 2.60
N LEU A 29 -12.79 0.30 2.86
CA LEU A 29 -12.09 0.18 4.15
C LEU A 29 -12.97 0.70 5.30
N ASN A 30 -13.56 1.88 5.18
CA ASN A 30 -14.45 2.45 6.20
C ASN A 30 -15.85 1.77 6.22
N GLY A 31 -16.22 1.08 5.15
CA GLY A 31 -17.50 0.40 4.99
C GLY A 31 -17.57 -1.00 5.63
N GLY A 32 -16.59 -1.38 6.46
CA GLY A 32 -16.61 -2.63 7.21
C GLY A 32 -15.39 -3.54 7.03
N VAL A 33 -14.40 -3.17 6.17
CA VAL A 33 -13.14 -3.92 6.05
C VAL A 33 -12.22 -3.60 7.23
N LEU A 34 -12.17 -2.33 7.66
CA LEU A 34 -11.43 -1.94 8.86
C LEU A 34 -12.24 -2.32 10.12
N PRO A 35 -11.57 -2.87 11.13
CA PRO A 35 -12.20 -3.14 12.41
C PRO A 35 -12.53 -1.86 13.17
N ALA A 36 -13.39 -1.98 14.18
CA ALA A 36 -13.71 -0.88 15.08
C ALA A 36 -12.43 -0.26 15.66
N GLY A 37 -12.38 1.06 15.72
CA GLY A 37 -11.20 1.80 16.20
C GLY A 37 -10.19 2.18 15.11
N TYR A 38 -10.41 1.77 13.86
CA TYR A 38 -9.59 2.20 12.72
C TYR A 38 -10.43 2.94 11.68
N TYR A 39 -9.82 3.85 10.96
CA TYR A 39 -10.44 4.54 9.83
C TYR A 39 -9.42 4.94 8.77
N ALA A 40 -9.87 5.11 7.54
CA ALA A 40 -9.05 5.49 6.39
C ALA A 40 -9.41 6.89 5.89
N LEU A 41 -8.40 7.71 5.59
CA LEU A 41 -8.55 9.00 4.92
C LEU A 41 -7.66 9.07 3.69
N GLY A 42 -8.23 9.57 2.58
CA GLY A 42 -7.44 9.96 1.41
C GLY A 42 -6.82 11.33 1.67
N GLU A 43 -5.52 11.38 1.98
CA GLU A 43 -4.83 12.62 2.28
C GLU A 43 -4.08 13.16 1.07
N GLN A 44 -4.22 14.46 0.87
CA GLN A 44 -3.38 15.23 -0.04
C GLN A 44 -2.37 15.99 0.82
N ARG A 45 -1.23 15.38 1.11
CA ARG A 45 -0.17 16.05 1.85
C ARG A 45 0.58 17.01 0.94
N SER A 46 0.48 18.28 1.25
CA SER A 46 1.23 19.38 0.64
C SER A 46 2.30 19.87 1.63
N GLY A 47 3.56 19.41 1.48
CA GLY A 47 4.74 19.94 2.15
C GLY A 47 4.86 19.66 3.64
N ASP A 48 6.10 19.77 4.13
CA ASP A 48 6.57 19.62 5.50
C ASP A 48 5.60 18.97 6.48
N VAL A 49 5.65 17.66 6.55
CA VAL A 49 5.19 16.99 7.76
C VAL A 49 6.30 17.17 8.79
N SER A 50 6.20 18.22 9.55
CA SER A 50 6.77 18.21 10.88
C SER A 50 5.97 17.15 11.65
N PRO A 51 6.57 16.05 12.09
CA PRO A 51 5.88 15.17 13.01
C PRO A 51 5.85 15.86 14.37
N ASP A 52 4.79 16.59 14.65
CA ASP A 52 4.41 16.86 16.03
C ASP A 52 3.86 15.58 16.67
N VAL A 53 4.64 14.51 16.57
CA VAL A 53 4.46 13.32 17.38
C VAL A 53 5.71 13.17 18.23
N LEU A 54 5.66 13.77 19.39
CA LEU A 54 6.47 13.36 20.53
C LEU A 54 6.26 11.86 20.72
N THR A 55 7.31 11.10 20.46
CA THR A 55 7.39 9.67 20.78
C THR A 55 7.34 9.57 22.30
N LEU A 56 6.15 9.34 22.85
CA LEU A 56 6.06 8.80 24.19
C LEU A 56 6.36 7.30 24.09
N PRO A 57 7.21 6.75 24.99
CA PRO A 57 7.47 5.32 25.03
C PRO A 57 6.13 4.60 25.23
N ALA A 58 5.94 3.52 24.46
CA ALA A 58 4.76 2.68 24.59
C ALA A 58 4.68 2.08 26.00
N GLU A 59 3.85 2.64 26.85
CA GLU A 59 3.38 1.90 28.00
C GLU A 59 2.55 0.73 27.50
N THR A 60 2.92 -0.45 27.94
CA THR A 60 2.24 -1.73 27.69
C THR A 60 0.74 -1.55 27.94
N ALA A 61 -0.06 -1.52 26.88
CA ALA A 61 -1.49 -1.59 27.03
C ALA A 61 -1.88 -2.94 27.65
N PRO A 62 -2.75 -2.97 28.67
CA PRO A 62 -3.24 -4.23 29.22
C PRO A 62 -4.00 -5.00 28.13
N PRO A 63 -3.98 -6.35 28.18
CA PRO A 63 -4.67 -7.16 27.18
C PRO A 63 -6.16 -6.84 27.20
N PRO A 64 -6.84 -6.85 26.05
CA PRO A 64 -8.27 -6.58 25.96
C PRO A 64 -9.02 -7.62 26.77
N GLN A 65 -9.82 -7.17 27.74
CA GLN A 65 -10.72 -8.02 28.47
C GLN A 65 -11.79 -8.52 27.50
N THR A 66 -11.92 -9.83 27.39
CA THR A 66 -13.00 -10.52 26.71
C THR A 66 -14.32 -10.15 27.37
N SER A 67 -15.10 -9.27 26.77
CA SER A 67 -16.52 -9.17 27.03
C SER A 67 -17.24 -9.90 25.90
N GLU A 68 -17.82 -11.06 26.23
CA GLU A 68 -18.85 -11.67 25.39
C GLU A 68 -20.05 -10.72 25.28
N ALA A 69 -20.43 -10.38 24.10
CA ALA A 69 -21.80 -10.36 23.54
C ALA A 69 -21.95 -9.38 22.39
N ALA A 70 -22.62 -9.89 21.39
CA ALA A 70 -23.42 -9.23 20.34
C ALA A 70 -22.76 -9.01 18.98
N SER A 71 -23.03 -9.97 18.10
CA SER A 71 -23.61 -9.89 16.75
C SER A 71 -22.98 -8.97 15.71
N ASP A 72 -22.52 -9.68 14.70
CA ASP A 72 -22.67 -9.43 13.27
C ASP A 72 -22.04 -8.19 12.64
N ASP A 73 -21.25 -8.50 11.63
CA ASP A 73 -20.74 -7.64 10.57
C ASP A 73 -19.53 -6.76 10.89
N THR A 74 -18.52 -7.34 11.53
CA THR A 74 -17.21 -6.71 11.70
C THR A 74 -16.23 -7.29 10.68
N GLY A 75 -15.58 -6.44 9.90
CA GLY A 75 -14.52 -6.81 8.98
C GLY A 75 -13.55 -7.82 9.61
N MET A 76 -13.28 -8.93 8.91
CA MET A 76 -12.49 -10.04 9.45
C MET A 76 -11.03 -9.61 9.61
N ILE A 77 -10.57 -9.49 10.85
CA ILE A 77 -9.14 -9.40 11.15
C ILE A 77 -8.55 -10.80 11.04
N ALA A 78 -7.63 -11.00 10.10
CA ALA A 78 -6.81 -12.20 10.10
C ALA A 78 -5.72 -12.07 11.17
N VAL A 79 -5.68 -13.01 12.10
CA VAL A 79 -4.62 -13.07 13.10
C VAL A 79 -3.36 -13.64 12.43
N ALA A 80 -2.20 -13.04 12.68
CA ALA A 80 -0.93 -13.42 12.05
C ALA A 80 -0.36 -14.79 12.53
N GLU A 81 -1.18 -15.65 13.12
CA GLU A 81 -0.85 -17.05 13.38
C GLU A 81 -0.63 -17.85 12.08
N GLN A 82 -1.17 -17.37 10.98
CA GLN A 82 -0.86 -17.88 9.63
C GLN A 82 -0.35 -16.75 8.76
N PRO A 83 0.74 -16.97 8.00
CA PRO A 83 1.26 -15.93 7.11
C PRO A 83 0.21 -15.56 6.05
N PRO A 84 0.18 -14.29 5.59
CA PRO A 84 -0.67 -13.85 4.49
C PRO A 84 -0.49 -14.72 3.25
N ARG A 85 -1.58 -14.95 2.51
CA ARG A 85 -1.56 -15.71 1.25
C ARG A 85 -1.06 -14.79 0.13
N VAL A 86 0.24 -14.87 -0.14
CA VAL A 86 0.91 -14.15 -1.23
C VAL A 86 1.92 -15.09 -1.90
N THR A 87 2.34 -14.77 -3.12
CA THR A 87 3.30 -15.59 -3.87
C THR A 87 4.67 -15.61 -3.22
N LEU A 88 5.11 -14.48 -2.66
CA LEU A 88 6.42 -14.34 -2.01
C LEU A 88 6.30 -13.59 -0.68
N ALA A 89 6.97 -14.10 0.36
CA ALA A 89 7.16 -13.42 1.64
C ALA A 89 8.67 -13.28 1.89
N LEU A 90 9.15 -12.07 2.16
CA LEU A 90 10.55 -11.72 2.27
C LEU A 90 10.80 -10.90 3.54
N GLU A 91 11.98 -11.05 4.15
CA GLU A 91 12.39 -10.32 5.34
C GLU A 91 13.64 -9.46 5.08
N ALA A 92 13.67 -8.24 5.62
CA ALA A 92 14.78 -7.31 5.53
C ALA A 92 15.26 -6.85 6.90
N THR A 93 16.58 -6.80 7.09
CA THR A 93 17.23 -6.35 8.34
C THR A 93 18.17 -5.17 8.04
N THR A 94 17.73 -3.93 8.27
CA THR A 94 18.56 -2.72 8.02
C THR A 94 18.13 -1.53 8.89
N ASP A 95 19.11 -0.66 9.24
CA ASP A 95 18.93 0.60 9.97
C ASP A 95 19.21 1.81 9.06
N ALA A 96 18.19 2.59 8.71
CA ALA A 96 18.36 3.87 7.99
C ALA A 96 17.19 4.85 8.24
N ALA A 97 17.45 6.15 8.35
CA ALA A 97 16.46 7.21 8.66
C ALA A 97 16.43 8.32 7.60
N PHE A 98 15.24 8.73 7.08
CA PHE A 98 15.12 9.78 6.05
C PHE A 98 13.80 10.59 6.02
N TYR A 99 13.74 11.67 5.20
CA TYR A 99 12.71 12.71 5.07
C TYR A 99 11.71 12.47 3.92
N ILE A 100 10.49 13.04 4.00
CA ILE A 100 9.34 12.74 3.13
C ILE A 100 8.88 13.95 2.29
N ALA A 101 8.51 13.73 1.02
CA ALA A 101 7.91 14.70 0.10
C ALA A 101 6.52 14.27 -0.45
N ARG A 102 5.75 15.27 -0.89
CA ARG A 102 4.29 15.34 -1.18
C ARG A 102 3.74 14.36 -2.21
N ARG A 103 2.70 13.53 -1.87
CA ARG A 103 1.77 12.92 -2.84
C ARG A 103 0.48 12.43 -2.17
N ARG A 104 -0.58 12.10 -2.94
CA ARG A 104 -1.82 11.55 -2.40
C ARG A 104 -1.58 10.14 -1.89
N THR A 105 -1.96 9.91 -0.65
CA THR A 105 -1.74 8.68 0.11
C THR A 105 -3.03 8.33 0.79
N LEU A 106 -3.43 7.06 0.78
CA LEU A 106 -4.48 6.60 1.66
C LEU A 106 -3.87 6.23 3.01
N VAL A 107 -4.28 6.93 4.06
CA VAL A 107 -3.72 6.79 5.40
C VAL A 107 -4.71 6.07 6.31
N ILE A 108 -4.25 5.08 7.04
CA ILE A 108 -5.04 4.35 8.03
C ILE A 108 -4.64 4.84 9.41
N TYR A 109 -5.64 5.25 10.16
CA TYR A 109 -5.50 5.77 11.51
C TYR A 109 -6.11 4.83 12.53
N HIS A 110 -5.51 4.81 13.73
CA HIS A 110 -6.17 4.30 14.92
C HIS A 110 -6.89 5.46 15.63
N ALA A 111 -8.16 5.30 15.94
CA ALA A 111 -9.03 6.35 16.48
C ALA A 111 -8.55 6.89 17.85
N THR A 112 -7.83 6.09 18.65
CA THR A 112 -7.24 6.58 19.88
C THR A 112 -6.02 7.45 19.56
N GLY A 113 -6.20 8.77 19.64
CA GLY A 113 -5.15 9.76 19.39
C GLY A 113 -4.80 9.98 17.92
N ASP A 114 -5.66 9.56 16.99
CA ASP A 114 -5.52 9.76 15.54
C ASP A 114 -4.11 9.37 15.01
N ARG A 115 -3.58 8.25 15.52
CA ARG A 115 -2.24 7.79 15.16
C ARG A 115 -2.25 7.07 13.82
N ILE A 116 -1.33 7.44 12.94
CA ILE A 116 -1.08 6.70 11.69
C ILE A 116 -0.59 5.28 12.03
N VAL A 117 -1.17 4.28 11.38
CA VAL A 117 -0.75 2.88 11.53
C VAL A 117 -0.31 2.26 10.20
N ALA A 118 -0.92 2.67 9.09
CA ALA A 118 -0.56 2.15 7.78
C ALA A 118 -0.81 3.15 6.66
N LEU A 119 -0.14 2.93 5.53
CA LEU A 119 -0.29 3.69 4.29
C LEU A 119 -0.64 2.74 3.14
N VAL A 120 -1.49 3.18 2.22
CA VAL A 120 -1.69 2.53 0.92
C VAL A 120 -1.26 3.48 -0.18
N GLU A 121 -0.28 3.07 -0.96
CA GLU A 121 0.35 3.83 -2.03
C GLU A 121 0.05 3.20 -3.38
N ILE A 122 -0.69 3.89 -4.22
CA ILE A 122 -0.89 3.51 -5.62
C ILE A 122 0.07 4.33 -6.47
N LEU A 123 1.02 3.68 -7.13
CA LEU A 123 1.98 4.36 -7.97
C LEU A 123 1.32 4.95 -9.23
N SER A 124 1.81 6.12 -9.62
CA SER A 124 1.47 6.78 -10.87
C SER A 124 2.70 6.85 -11.78
N PRO A 125 2.54 7.09 -13.10
CA PRO A 125 3.67 7.33 -14.00
C PRO A 125 4.61 8.45 -13.50
N GLY A 126 4.07 9.44 -12.80
CA GLY A 126 4.87 10.51 -12.20
C GLY A 126 5.86 10.04 -11.14
N ASN A 127 5.60 8.93 -10.45
CA ASN A 127 6.53 8.36 -9.48
C ASN A 127 7.76 7.73 -10.15
N LYS A 128 7.64 7.32 -11.41
CA LYS A 128 8.66 6.60 -12.18
C LYS A 128 9.29 7.45 -13.28
N HIS A 129 8.94 8.77 -13.35
CA HIS A 129 9.34 9.64 -14.45
C HIS A 129 10.84 10.00 -14.45
N SER A 130 11.45 10.12 -13.29
CA SER A 130 12.86 10.49 -13.13
C SER A 130 13.47 9.75 -11.93
N ARG A 131 14.81 9.69 -11.86
CA ARG A 131 15.50 9.16 -10.67
C ARG A 131 15.06 9.91 -9.41
N HIS A 132 15.03 11.22 -9.45
CA HIS A 132 14.59 12.03 -8.30
C HIS A 132 13.19 11.64 -7.81
N THR A 133 12.21 11.41 -8.72
CA THR A 133 10.86 11.01 -8.30
C THR A 133 10.78 9.58 -7.79
N VAL A 134 11.68 8.70 -8.21
CA VAL A 134 11.85 7.36 -7.64
C VAL A 134 12.46 7.47 -6.24
N ASP A 135 13.55 8.24 -6.09
CA ASP A 135 14.22 8.45 -4.81
C ASP A 135 13.28 9.10 -3.78
N ASP A 136 12.50 10.12 -4.15
CA ASP A 136 11.45 10.73 -3.31
C ASP A 136 10.40 9.70 -2.82
N PHE A 137 10.03 8.76 -3.69
CA PHE A 137 9.09 7.71 -3.31
C PHE A 137 9.72 6.70 -2.36
N LEU A 138 10.97 6.30 -2.63
CA LEU A 138 11.74 5.42 -1.75
C LEU A 138 11.87 6.03 -0.35
N ASP A 139 12.35 7.27 -0.27
CA ASP A 139 12.52 7.99 1.00
C ASP A 139 11.22 8.02 1.81
N LYS A 140 10.08 8.25 1.15
CA LYS A 140 8.77 8.22 1.78
C LYS A 140 8.43 6.86 2.38
N VAL A 141 8.58 5.79 1.59
CA VAL A 141 8.25 4.43 2.05
C VAL A 141 9.18 3.99 3.18
N ILE A 142 10.48 4.21 3.01
CA ILE A 142 11.48 3.86 4.00
C ILE A 142 11.25 4.62 5.31
N ALA A 143 11.01 5.93 5.24
CA ALA A 143 10.70 6.72 6.43
C ALA A 143 9.42 6.23 7.14
N ALA A 144 8.37 5.85 6.39
CA ALA A 144 7.15 5.30 6.97
C ALA A 144 7.44 4.00 7.72
N LEU A 145 8.18 3.06 7.10
CA LEU A 145 8.55 1.79 7.72
C LEU A 145 9.39 1.97 8.98
N HIS A 146 10.35 2.91 8.96
CA HIS A 146 11.17 3.24 10.14
C HIS A 146 10.37 3.90 11.27
N GLN A 147 9.29 4.62 10.94
CA GLN A 147 8.36 5.15 11.94
C GLN A 147 7.38 4.09 12.46
N GLY A 148 7.49 2.85 12.00
CA GLY A 148 6.62 1.76 12.40
C GLY A 148 5.28 1.71 11.65
N TYR A 149 5.12 2.49 10.55
CA TYR A 149 3.93 2.46 9.73
C TYR A 149 4.02 1.33 8.70
N HIS A 150 3.01 0.48 8.66
CA HIS A 150 2.90 -0.55 7.63
C HIS A 150 2.56 0.08 6.27
N VAL A 151 3.03 -0.51 5.18
CA VAL A 151 2.82 0.08 3.84
C VAL A 151 2.36 -0.99 2.86
N LEU A 152 1.29 -0.71 2.12
CA LEU A 152 0.89 -1.45 0.92
C LEU A 152 1.22 -0.60 -0.30
N VAL A 153 2.12 -1.09 -1.16
CA VAL A 153 2.51 -0.48 -2.44
C VAL A 153 1.86 -1.23 -3.58
N ILE A 154 1.17 -0.50 -4.45
CA ILE A 154 0.46 -1.01 -5.63
C ILE A 154 1.12 -0.39 -6.86
N ASP A 155 1.92 -1.17 -7.60
CA ASP A 155 2.61 -0.75 -8.82
C ASP A 155 2.02 -1.44 -10.05
N LEU A 156 1.12 -0.76 -10.76
CA LEU A 156 0.51 -1.24 -12.00
C LEU A 156 1.28 -0.78 -13.26
N PHE A 157 2.54 -0.37 -13.10
CA PHE A 157 3.43 0.00 -14.20
C PHE A 157 4.67 -0.88 -14.22
N PRO A 158 5.04 -1.42 -15.40
CA PRO A 158 6.23 -2.26 -15.49
C PRO A 158 7.51 -1.49 -15.12
N PRO A 159 8.58 -2.20 -14.77
CA PRO A 159 9.89 -1.61 -14.58
C PRO A 159 10.28 -0.71 -15.75
N GLY A 160 10.90 0.41 -15.44
CA GLY A 160 11.29 1.43 -16.42
C GLY A 160 12.77 1.79 -16.35
N ARG A 161 13.16 2.81 -17.10
CA ARG A 161 14.56 3.26 -17.13
C ARG A 161 15.03 3.79 -15.76
N CYS A 162 14.14 4.38 -14.97
CA CYS A 162 14.49 4.99 -13.69
C CYS A 162 14.33 4.02 -12.52
N ASP A 163 13.59 2.93 -12.72
CA ASP A 163 13.35 1.85 -11.75
C ASP A 163 13.49 0.47 -12.44
N PRO A 164 14.68 0.07 -12.88
CA PRO A 164 14.89 -1.13 -13.69
C PRO A 164 14.48 -2.43 -13.00
N SER A 165 14.50 -2.47 -11.67
CA SER A 165 14.03 -3.58 -10.84
C SER A 165 12.53 -3.46 -10.45
N GLY A 166 11.82 -2.44 -10.95
CA GLY A 166 10.50 -2.04 -10.46
C GLY A 166 10.55 -1.33 -9.10
N MET A 167 9.45 -0.73 -8.68
CA MET A 167 9.46 0.05 -7.43
C MET A 167 9.67 -0.85 -6.20
N HIS A 168 9.06 -2.04 -6.19
CA HIS A 168 9.34 -3.01 -5.11
C HIS A 168 10.84 -3.37 -5.08
N GLY A 169 11.46 -3.63 -6.24
CA GLY A 169 12.87 -3.95 -6.31
C GLY A 169 13.75 -2.84 -5.76
N ALA A 170 13.45 -1.58 -6.08
CA ALA A 170 14.17 -0.44 -5.55
C ALA A 170 14.04 -0.31 -4.02
N ILE A 171 12.84 -0.54 -3.46
CA ILE A 171 12.60 -0.58 -2.00
C ILE A 171 13.40 -1.73 -1.38
N TRP A 172 13.34 -2.93 -1.98
CA TRP A 172 13.99 -4.12 -1.45
C TRP A 172 15.50 -4.01 -1.46
N GLU A 173 16.08 -3.56 -2.57
CA GLU A 173 17.52 -3.29 -2.69
C GLU A 173 18.01 -2.28 -1.66
N TYR A 174 17.21 -1.24 -1.38
CA TYR A 174 17.53 -0.26 -0.35
C TYR A 174 17.54 -0.90 1.06
N LEU A 175 16.55 -1.74 1.37
CA LEU A 175 16.40 -2.36 2.69
C LEU A 175 17.41 -3.46 2.96
N THR A 176 17.86 -4.19 1.94
CA THR A 176 18.65 -5.42 2.09
C THR A 176 20.04 -5.38 1.46
N ASN A 177 20.28 -4.44 0.55
CA ASN A 177 21.41 -4.46 -0.40
C ASN A 177 21.43 -5.71 -1.30
N GLU A 178 20.32 -6.43 -1.42
CA GLU A 178 20.18 -7.59 -2.29
C GLU A 178 19.37 -7.22 -3.54
N PRO A 179 19.82 -7.64 -4.76
CA PRO A 179 19.11 -7.33 -5.98
C PRO A 179 17.79 -8.08 -6.05
N TRP A 180 16.75 -7.38 -6.50
CA TRP A 180 15.47 -7.97 -6.85
C TRP A 180 15.34 -8.09 -8.37
N HIS A 181 14.72 -9.16 -8.83
CA HIS A 181 14.42 -9.36 -10.24
C HIS A 181 12.93 -9.59 -10.44
N ALA A 182 12.28 -8.64 -11.11
CA ALA A 182 10.88 -8.79 -11.50
C ALA A 182 10.71 -9.99 -12.45
N LEU A 183 9.60 -10.70 -12.32
CA LEU A 183 9.28 -11.80 -13.23
C LEU A 183 8.88 -11.23 -14.61
N PRO A 184 9.54 -11.63 -15.71
CA PRO A 184 9.22 -11.08 -17.03
C PRO A 184 7.76 -11.28 -17.46
N SER A 185 7.12 -12.37 -17.04
CA SER A 185 5.72 -12.66 -17.30
C SER A 185 4.73 -11.86 -16.45
N HIS A 186 5.15 -11.40 -15.27
CA HIS A 186 4.35 -10.66 -14.29
C HIS A 186 5.15 -9.46 -13.78
N PRO A 187 5.34 -8.43 -14.63
CA PRO A 187 6.24 -7.32 -14.33
C PRO A 187 5.66 -6.28 -13.38
N LEU A 188 4.37 -6.35 -13.07
CA LEU A 188 3.71 -5.45 -12.13
C LEU A 188 3.79 -6.06 -10.74
N THR A 189 3.68 -5.24 -9.69
CA THR A 189 3.93 -5.74 -8.34
C THR A 189 2.99 -5.11 -7.33
N LEU A 190 2.41 -5.95 -6.49
CA LEU A 190 1.74 -5.57 -5.25
C LEU A 190 2.66 -6.00 -4.10
N ALA A 191 2.99 -5.08 -3.19
CA ALA A 191 3.88 -5.41 -2.08
C ALA A 191 3.37 -4.81 -0.77
N SER A 192 3.12 -5.64 0.23
CA SER A 192 2.76 -5.24 1.57
C SER A 192 3.97 -5.40 2.50
N TYR A 193 4.31 -4.34 3.23
CA TYR A 193 5.43 -4.30 4.14
C TYR A 193 4.95 -4.23 5.58
N GLY A 194 5.33 -5.22 6.38
CA GLY A 194 5.20 -5.17 7.83
C GLY A 194 6.37 -4.40 8.44
N ALA A 195 6.08 -3.32 9.18
CA ALA A 195 7.11 -2.42 9.73
C ALA A 195 7.79 -2.95 11.02
N ARG A 196 7.56 -4.20 11.40
CA ARG A 196 8.27 -4.84 12.53
C ARG A 196 9.69 -5.22 12.11
N ALA A 197 10.66 -5.08 12.97
CA ALA A 197 12.01 -5.57 12.75
C ALA A 197 12.09 -7.10 13.00
N PRO A 198 12.60 -7.91 12.04
CA PRO A 198 12.96 -7.50 10.69
C PRO A 198 11.73 -7.07 9.85
N ILE A 199 11.92 -6.11 8.92
CA ILE A 199 10.86 -5.72 7.99
C ILE A 199 10.56 -6.92 7.09
N THR A 200 9.29 -7.27 6.97
CA THR A 200 8.83 -8.39 6.13
C THR A 200 8.03 -7.84 4.94
N ALA A 201 8.34 -8.29 3.73
CA ALA A 201 7.59 -7.98 2.52
C ALA A 201 6.78 -9.19 2.05
N TYR A 202 5.50 -8.98 1.77
CA TYR A 202 4.58 -9.94 1.16
C TYR A 202 4.28 -9.45 -0.26
N VAL A 203 4.78 -10.19 -1.25
CA VAL A 203 4.87 -9.72 -2.63
C VAL A 203 4.05 -10.61 -3.56
N GLU A 204 3.25 -9.96 -4.40
CA GLU A 204 2.45 -10.60 -5.43
C GLU A 204 2.82 -10.00 -6.79
N PRO A 205 3.62 -10.69 -7.61
CA PRO A 205 3.86 -10.33 -8.99
C PRO A 205 2.59 -10.56 -9.82
N ILE A 206 2.19 -9.56 -10.61
CA ILE A 206 1.00 -9.64 -11.47
C ILE A 206 1.29 -9.15 -12.88
N GLY A 207 0.45 -9.55 -13.82
CA GLY A 207 0.51 -9.15 -15.22
C GLY A 207 -0.72 -8.37 -15.66
N VAL A 208 -0.61 -7.71 -16.83
CA VAL A 208 -1.79 -7.20 -17.53
C VAL A 208 -2.67 -8.39 -17.93
N GLY A 209 -3.92 -8.35 -17.56
CA GLY A 209 -4.85 -9.45 -17.77
C GLY A 209 -5.19 -10.24 -16.50
N ASP A 210 -4.42 -10.10 -15.44
CA ASP A 210 -4.68 -10.79 -14.18
C ASP A 210 -5.77 -10.11 -13.35
N ILE A 211 -6.42 -10.87 -12.48
CA ILE A 211 -7.32 -10.35 -11.45
C ILE A 211 -6.46 -9.90 -10.27
N LEU A 212 -6.75 -8.73 -9.72
CA LEU A 212 -6.06 -8.24 -8.53
C LEU A 212 -6.43 -9.10 -7.31
N PRO A 213 -5.48 -9.78 -6.67
CA PRO A 213 -5.75 -10.46 -5.40
C PRO A 213 -6.00 -9.44 -4.28
N ASP A 214 -6.70 -9.88 -3.25
CA ASP A 214 -6.77 -9.12 -2.01
C ASP A 214 -5.40 -9.14 -1.33
N MET A 215 -4.88 -7.99 -0.96
CA MET A 215 -3.55 -7.87 -0.37
C MET A 215 -3.64 -7.61 1.14
N PRO A 216 -2.74 -8.22 1.93
CA PRO A 216 -2.68 -7.94 3.36
C PRO A 216 -2.27 -6.48 3.60
N LEU A 217 -2.89 -5.83 4.58
CA LEU A 217 -2.47 -4.56 5.13
C LEU A 217 -2.39 -4.72 6.65
N PHE A 218 -1.18 -4.65 7.18
CA PHE A 218 -0.96 -4.76 8.62
C PHE A 218 -1.48 -3.52 9.35
N LEU A 219 -2.15 -3.73 10.46
CA LEU A 219 -2.63 -2.69 11.38
C LEU A 219 -1.82 -2.69 12.68
N THR A 220 -1.30 -3.84 13.03
CA THR A 220 -0.31 -4.07 14.10
C THR A 220 0.70 -5.09 13.60
N PRO A 221 1.82 -5.32 14.29
CA PRO A 221 2.79 -6.35 13.90
C PRO A 221 2.19 -7.75 13.72
N ASP A 222 1.11 -8.05 14.45
CA ASP A 222 0.53 -9.39 14.55
C ASP A 222 -0.90 -9.47 13.97
N HIS A 223 -1.44 -8.36 13.41
CA HIS A 223 -2.79 -8.36 12.84
C HIS A 223 -2.81 -7.59 11.51
N TYR A 224 -3.50 -8.15 10.54
CA TYR A 224 -3.72 -7.52 9.24
C TYR A 224 -5.17 -7.72 8.76
N ILE A 225 -5.56 -6.92 7.80
CA ILE A 225 -6.80 -7.06 7.03
C ILE A 225 -6.43 -7.40 5.59
N TYR A 226 -7.37 -7.95 4.84
CA TYR A 226 -7.26 -8.04 3.39
C TYR A 226 -7.93 -6.83 2.74
N VAL A 227 -7.16 -6.07 1.94
CA VAL A 227 -7.65 -4.94 1.16
C VAL A 227 -8.26 -5.47 -0.14
N PRO A 228 -9.56 -5.21 -0.42
CA PRO A 228 -10.27 -5.76 -1.57
C PRO A 228 -9.91 -5.00 -2.86
N LEU A 229 -8.72 -5.30 -3.43
CA LEU A 229 -8.18 -4.54 -4.56
C LEU A 229 -9.03 -4.67 -5.82
N GLU A 230 -9.41 -5.90 -6.23
CA GLU A 230 -10.21 -6.09 -7.45
C GLU A 230 -11.56 -5.41 -7.38
N ALA A 231 -12.29 -5.56 -6.26
CA ALA A 231 -13.61 -4.98 -6.10
C ALA A 231 -13.59 -3.46 -6.20
N THR A 232 -12.62 -2.81 -5.53
CA THR A 232 -12.45 -1.36 -5.52
C THR A 232 -11.89 -0.82 -6.83
N TYR A 233 -10.95 -1.54 -7.46
CA TYR A 233 -10.45 -1.24 -8.79
C TYR A 233 -11.57 -1.23 -9.83
N MET A 234 -12.41 -2.26 -9.82
CA MET A 234 -13.54 -2.36 -10.73
C MET A 234 -14.63 -1.34 -10.45
N ALA A 235 -14.80 -0.90 -9.19
CA ALA A 235 -15.69 0.21 -8.86
C ALA A 235 -15.20 1.52 -9.49
N ALA A 236 -13.91 1.82 -9.36
CA ALA A 236 -13.27 2.98 -10.00
C ALA A 236 -13.28 2.88 -11.54
N TRP A 237 -13.00 1.68 -12.08
CA TRP A 237 -13.01 1.42 -13.52
C TRP A 237 -14.33 1.78 -14.21
N ARG A 238 -15.46 1.63 -13.53
CA ARG A 238 -16.77 2.04 -14.07
C ARG A 238 -16.85 3.53 -14.40
N GLY A 239 -16.06 4.37 -13.75
CA GLY A 239 -15.96 5.80 -14.04
C GLY A 239 -15.08 6.16 -15.24
N VAL A 240 -14.20 5.26 -15.70
CA VAL A 240 -13.30 5.51 -16.83
C VAL A 240 -14.11 5.72 -18.12
N PRO A 241 -13.89 6.81 -18.89
CA PRO A 241 -14.60 7.06 -20.11
C PRO A 241 -14.45 5.94 -21.14
N GLN A 242 -15.53 5.58 -21.83
CA GLN A 242 -15.58 4.45 -22.78
C GLN A 242 -14.48 4.52 -23.86
N ARG A 243 -14.10 5.74 -24.29
CA ARG A 243 -13.01 5.95 -25.22
C ARG A 243 -11.72 5.29 -24.72
N TRP A 244 -11.34 5.55 -23.46
CA TRP A 244 -10.10 5.06 -22.89
C TRP A 244 -10.16 3.57 -22.53
N ARG A 245 -11.34 3.06 -22.14
CA ARG A 245 -11.51 1.62 -21.90
C ARG A 245 -11.12 0.81 -23.13
N ARG A 246 -11.54 1.22 -24.33
CA ARG A 246 -11.21 0.53 -25.59
C ARG A 246 -9.72 0.54 -25.95
N GLU A 247 -8.96 1.47 -25.41
CA GLU A 247 -7.52 1.56 -25.67
C GLU A 247 -6.70 0.63 -24.79
N ILE A 248 -7.23 0.24 -23.61
CA ILE A 248 -6.47 -0.47 -22.59
C ILE A 248 -7.07 -1.83 -22.20
N GLU A 249 -8.26 -2.18 -22.72
CA GLU A 249 -8.77 -3.54 -22.75
C GLU A 249 -8.07 -4.32 -23.90
#